data_78eb9cda7c9ca939a50fbee2945d7eec
#
_entry.id   78eb9cda7c9ca939a50fbee2945d7eec
#
_cell.length_a   1.000
_cell.length_b   1.000
_cell.length_c   1.000
_cell.angle_alpha   90.00
_cell.angle_beta   90.00
_cell.angle_gamma   90.00
#
_symmetry.space_group_name_H-M   'P 1'
#
loop_
_entity.id
_entity.type
_entity.pdbx_description
1 polymer ?
#
loop_
_entity_poly.entity_id
_entity_poly.type
_entity_poly.pdbx_seq_one_letter_code
_entity_poly.pdbx_strand_id
1 'polypeptide(L)'
;KVTRHRGSTPIFKANHIEPQLEDLISRDINLPSGGSIRIDHTEALTVFDVNSAHYTGKSNKLEDLAFTVNKEAAKEICRQLRLRDIGGIIVVDFIDMKDKSHQQELLKLLSAQAKLDKMKTVVCGISSLGLVEMTRKRARQGLQTLMFDTCPQCGGTGYMLSGRTVYM
;
A
#
# COMPACT_ATOMS: atom_id res chain seq x y z
N LYS A 1 15.07 -19.32 19.97
CA LYS A 1 15.38 -19.05 21.39
C LYS A 1 14.32 -18.08 21.92
N VAL A 2 13.62 -18.43 22.97
CA VAL A 2 12.60 -17.59 23.62
C VAL A 2 13.24 -17.00 24.89
N THR A 3 13.15 -15.69 25.05
CA THR A 3 13.65 -14.98 26.24
C THR A 3 12.51 -14.20 26.89
N ARG A 4 12.46 -14.24 28.23
CA ARG A 4 11.48 -13.48 29.01
C ARG A 4 11.91 -12.02 29.09
N HIS A 5 11.01 -11.09 28.75
CA HIS A 5 11.20 -9.67 29.00
C HIS A 5 11.11 -9.39 30.52
N ARG A 6 12.08 -8.68 31.10
CA ARG A 6 12.15 -8.36 32.55
C ARG A 6 12.27 -6.85 32.80
N GLY A 7 12.17 -6.01 31.76
CA GLY A 7 12.26 -4.57 31.90
C GLY A 7 10.98 -3.95 32.45
N SER A 8 11.08 -2.78 33.08
CA SER A 8 9.93 -1.96 33.51
C SER A 8 9.19 -1.31 32.35
N THR A 9 9.86 -1.12 31.19
CA THR A 9 9.27 -0.57 29.97
C THR A 9 8.44 -1.65 29.28
N PRO A 10 7.21 -1.36 28.78
CA PRO A 10 6.42 -2.31 28.00
C PRO A 10 7.21 -2.89 26.83
N ILE A 11 7.06 -4.18 26.53
CA ILE A 11 7.87 -4.91 25.55
C ILE A 11 7.83 -4.30 24.16
N PHE A 12 6.68 -3.78 23.72
CA PHE A 12 6.52 -3.14 22.41
C PHE A 12 7.26 -1.81 22.35
N LYS A 13 7.21 -1.01 23.40
CA LYS A 13 7.96 0.24 23.53
C LYS A 13 9.46 -0.01 23.58
N ALA A 14 9.90 -1.01 24.35
CA ALA A 14 11.31 -1.39 24.48
C ALA A 14 11.93 -1.88 23.16
N ASN A 15 11.12 -2.41 22.25
CA ASN A 15 11.55 -2.90 20.93
C ASN A 15 11.13 -1.97 19.76
N HIS A 16 10.70 -0.73 20.05
CA HIS A 16 10.31 0.26 19.05
C HIS A 16 9.22 -0.26 18.08
N ILE A 17 8.27 -1.07 18.60
CA ILE A 17 7.17 -1.62 17.81
C ILE A 17 6.00 -0.63 17.71
N GLU A 18 5.74 0.14 18.78
CA GLU A 18 4.62 1.10 18.81
C GLU A 18 4.65 2.11 17.65
N PRO A 19 5.78 2.80 17.35
CA PRO A 19 5.83 3.69 16.18
C PRO A 19 5.56 2.97 14.85
N GLN A 20 6.02 1.72 14.72
CA GLN A 20 5.76 0.93 13.51
C GLN A 20 4.28 0.55 13.37
N LEU A 21 3.55 0.39 14.47
CA LEU A 21 2.10 0.17 14.44
C LEU A 21 1.36 1.45 14.05
N GLU A 22 1.81 2.62 14.49
CA GLU A 22 1.27 3.92 14.08
C GLU A 22 1.46 4.13 12.57
N ASP A 23 2.62 3.80 12.02
CA ASP A 23 2.88 3.85 10.57
C ASP A 23 1.95 2.90 9.78
N LEU A 24 1.59 1.75 10.37
CA LEU A 24 0.70 0.79 9.71
C LEU A 24 -0.76 1.25 9.58
N ILE A 25 -1.18 2.25 10.33
CA ILE A 25 -2.53 2.84 10.19
C ILE A 25 -2.56 4.03 9.24
N SER A 26 -1.39 4.57 8.85
CA SER A 26 -1.32 5.64 7.85
C SER A 26 -1.80 5.17 6.49
N ARG A 27 -2.50 6.04 5.77
CA ARG A 27 -2.88 5.82 4.37
C ARG A 27 -1.72 6.05 3.41
N ASP A 28 -0.78 6.91 3.78
CA ASP A 28 0.36 7.30 2.96
C ASP A 28 1.64 6.68 3.50
N ILE A 29 2.45 6.13 2.59
CA ILE A 29 3.72 5.48 2.89
C ILE A 29 4.79 6.12 2.01
N ASN A 30 5.82 6.67 2.62
CA ASN A 30 6.95 7.24 1.90
C ASN A 30 7.92 6.15 1.43
N LEU A 31 8.46 6.33 0.23
CA LEU A 31 9.46 5.45 -0.36
C LEU A 31 10.86 6.07 -0.27
N PRO A 32 11.92 5.26 -0.23
CA PRO A 32 13.30 5.75 -0.10
C PRO A 32 13.73 6.71 -1.21
N SER A 33 13.25 6.49 -2.43
CA SER A 33 13.50 7.37 -3.60
C SER A 33 12.77 8.70 -3.57
N GLY A 34 11.95 8.96 -2.55
CA GLY A 34 11.13 10.16 -2.39
C GLY A 34 9.72 10.04 -2.96
N GLY A 35 9.37 8.93 -3.62
CA GLY A 35 7.99 8.62 -3.98
C GLY A 35 7.12 8.25 -2.78
N SER A 36 5.84 8.02 -3.01
CA SER A 36 4.89 7.59 -1.97
C SER A 36 3.87 6.61 -2.52
N ILE A 37 3.27 5.84 -1.62
CA ILE A 37 2.15 4.94 -1.90
C ILE A 37 0.98 5.42 -1.05
N ARG A 38 -0.19 5.58 -1.68
CA ARG A 38 -1.46 5.78 -0.97
C ARG A 38 -2.27 4.50 -1.02
N ILE A 39 -2.88 4.14 0.11
CA ILE A 39 -3.71 2.94 0.25
C ILE A 39 -5.13 3.36 0.55
N ASP A 40 -6.05 2.99 -0.33
CA ASP A 40 -7.46 3.22 -0.18
C ASP A 40 -8.24 1.90 -0.21
N HIS A 41 -9.12 1.75 0.79
CA HIS A 41 -9.99 0.60 0.90
C HIS A 41 -11.40 0.97 0.48
N THR A 42 -11.98 0.16 -0.38
CA THR A 42 -13.41 0.19 -0.70
C THR A 42 -14.07 -1.06 -0.14
N GLU A 43 -15.38 -1.16 -0.23
CA GLU A 43 -16.11 -2.36 0.18
C GLU A 43 -15.66 -3.61 -0.61
N ALA A 44 -15.36 -3.46 -1.91
CA ALA A 44 -15.06 -4.56 -2.82
C ALA A 44 -13.57 -4.84 -3.00
N LEU A 45 -12.71 -3.82 -2.97
CA LEU A 45 -11.30 -3.93 -3.34
C LEU A 45 -10.41 -2.92 -2.59
N THR A 46 -9.11 -3.17 -2.61
CA THR A 46 -8.10 -2.22 -2.13
C THR A 46 -7.33 -1.66 -3.31
N VAL A 47 -7.15 -0.35 -3.32
CA VAL A 47 -6.37 0.37 -4.33
C VAL A 47 -5.07 0.88 -3.72
N PHE A 48 -3.99 0.71 -4.46
CA PHE A 48 -2.69 1.32 -4.18
C PHE A 48 -2.39 2.31 -5.31
N ASP A 49 -2.15 3.56 -4.96
CA ASP A 49 -1.73 4.62 -5.88
C ASP A 49 -0.28 4.99 -5.60
N VAL A 50 0.58 4.88 -6.62
CA VAL A 50 2.02 5.14 -6.52
C VAL A 50 2.32 6.50 -7.13
N ASN A 51 2.83 7.40 -6.28
CA ASN A 51 3.16 8.77 -6.66
C ASN A 51 4.68 8.99 -6.67
N SER A 52 5.19 9.67 -7.70
CA SER A 52 6.57 10.15 -7.72
C SER A 52 6.72 11.46 -6.95
N ALA A 53 7.90 11.70 -6.36
CA ALA A 53 8.25 13.03 -5.90
C ALA A 53 8.31 14.00 -7.10
N HIS A 54 8.12 15.31 -6.84
CA HIS A 54 8.25 16.36 -7.85
C HIS A 54 9.66 16.37 -8.43
N TYR A 55 9.83 15.78 -9.61
CA TYR A 55 11.08 15.77 -10.34
C TYR A 55 10.91 16.46 -11.70
N THR A 56 11.73 17.49 -11.95
CA THR A 56 11.71 18.32 -13.18
C THR A 56 12.89 17.98 -14.10
N GLY A 57 13.15 16.70 -14.37
CA GLY A 57 14.28 16.26 -15.19
C GLY A 57 13.93 15.99 -16.66
N LYS A 58 14.96 15.66 -17.48
CA LYS A 58 14.81 15.27 -18.89
C LYS A 58 14.09 13.91 -18.99
N SER A 59 13.37 13.68 -20.09
CA SER A 59 12.47 12.54 -20.34
C SER A 59 13.04 11.14 -20.00
N ASN A 60 14.28 10.82 -20.38
CA ASN A 60 14.87 9.50 -20.08
C ASN A 60 15.13 9.30 -18.57
N LYS A 61 15.51 10.36 -17.87
CA LYS A 61 15.67 10.29 -16.40
C LYS A 61 14.35 10.14 -15.68
N LEU A 62 13.23 10.59 -16.27
CA LEU A 62 11.89 10.41 -15.70
C LEU A 62 11.44 8.95 -15.80
N GLU A 63 11.71 8.27 -16.92
CA GLU A 63 11.39 6.85 -17.10
C GLU A 63 12.18 5.97 -16.11
N ASP A 64 13.49 6.20 -15.98
CA ASP A 64 14.34 5.46 -15.03
C ASP A 64 13.94 5.72 -13.57
N LEU A 65 13.53 6.95 -13.26
CA LEU A 65 13.02 7.30 -11.93
C LEU A 65 11.69 6.59 -11.67
N ALA A 66 10.73 6.67 -12.60
CA ALA A 66 9.45 5.98 -12.49
C ALA A 66 9.65 4.48 -12.25
N PHE A 67 10.54 3.85 -13.02
CA PHE A 67 10.86 2.44 -12.85
C PHE A 67 11.49 2.14 -11.47
N THR A 68 12.36 3.01 -10.97
CA THR A 68 12.98 2.86 -9.63
C THR A 68 11.94 2.96 -8.53
N VAL A 69 11.09 3.99 -8.58
CA VAL A 69 9.99 4.19 -7.61
C VAL A 69 9.02 3.01 -7.64
N ASN A 70 8.63 2.56 -8.84
CA ASN A 70 7.74 1.43 -9.01
C ASN A 70 8.32 0.11 -8.45
N LYS A 71 9.63 -0.11 -8.57
CA LYS A 71 10.30 -1.28 -7.96
C LYS A 71 10.30 -1.23 -6.43
N GLU A 72 10.51 -0.06 -5.86
CA GLU A 72 10.40 0.13 -4.41
C GLU A 72 8.96 -0.07 -3.95
N ALA A 73 8.01 0.54 -4.66
CA ALA A 73 6.58 0.39 -4.39
C ALA A 73 6.12 -1.07 -4.45
N ALA A 74 6.54 -1.83 -5.45
CA ALA A 74 6.18 -3.25 -5.59
C ALA A 74 6.61 -4.10 -4.38
N LYS A 75 7.80 -3.83 -3.83
CA LYS A 75 8.29 -4.51 -2.62
C LYS A 75 7.49 -4.09 -1.39
N GLU A 76 7.26 -2.78 -1.25
CA GLU A 76 6.54 -2.24 -0.10
C GLU A 76 5.06 -2.62 -0.13
N ILE A 77 4.38 -2.61 -1.27
CA ILE A 77 3.00 -3.09 -1.42
C ILE A 77 2.89 -4.53 -0.91
N CYS A 78 3.73 -5.44 -1.38
CA CYS A 78 3.72 -6.82 -0.91
C CYS A 78 4.01 -6.94 0.59
N ARG A 79 4.83 -6.06 1.16
CA ARG A 79 5.07 -5.97 2.60
C ARG A 79 3.81 -5.51 3.34
N GLN A 80 3.14 -4.47 2.86
CA GLN A 80 1.92 -3.91 3.44
C GLN A 80 0.75 -4.89 3.37
N LEU A 81 0.60 -5.64 2.27
CA LEU A 81 -0.40 -6.70 2.17
C LEU A 81 -0.29 -7.71 3.31
N ARG A 82 0.94 -8.09 3.68
CA ARG A 82 1.19 -9.02 4.80
C ARG A 82 0.98 -8.38 6.16
N LEU A 83 1.49 -7.16 6.37
CA LEU A 83 1.44 -6.48 7.66
C LEU A 83 0.02 -6.08 8.06
N ARG A 84 -0.76 -5.56 7.10
CA ARG A 84 -2.15 -5.12 7.31
C ARG A 84 -3.16 -6.25 7.10
N ASP A 85 -2.70 -7.42 6.68
CA ASP A 85 -3.53 -8.58 6.29
C ASP A 85 -4.62 -8.20 5.25
N ILE A 86 -4.23 -7.39 4.26
CA ILE A 86 -5.11 -6.98 3.17
C ILE A 86 -5.36 -8.17 2.26
N GLY A 87 -6.62 -8.50 2.01
CA GLY A 87 -7.01 -9.62 1.13
C GLY A 87 -8.20 -9.26 0.25
N GLY A 88 -8.44 -10.06 -0.76
CA GLY A 88 -9.45 -9.87 -1.78
C GLY A 88 -8.85 -9.37 -3.08
N ILE A 89 -9.59 -8.53 -3.80
CA ILE A 89 -9.14 -7.88 -5.05
C ILE A 89 -8.26 -6.70 -4.69
N ILE A 90 -7.14 -6.57 -5.37
CA ILE A 90 -6.16 -5.51 -5.17
C ILE A 90 -5.83 -4.93 -6.55
N VAL A 91 -5.88 -3.63 -6.66
CA VAL A 91 -5.51 -2.89 -7.86
C VAL A 91 -4.36 -1.95 -7.50
N VAL A 92 -3.34 -1.93 -8.33
CA VAL A 92 -2.19 -1.06 -8.14
C VAL A 92 -2.04 -0.16 -9.36
N ASP A 93 -2.09 1.14 -9.11
CA ASP A 93 -1.78 2.19 -10.08
C ASP A 93 -0.31 2.57 -9.91
N PHE A 94 0.55 2.03 -10.78
CA PHE A 94 1.96 2.35 -10.83
C PHE A 94 2.20 3.58 -11.70
N ILE A 95 3.29 4.28 -11.43
CA ILE A 95 3.70 5.40 -12.31
C ILE A 95 3.86 4.86 -13.74
N ASP A 96 3.27 5.56 -14.70
CA ASP A 96 3.32 5.18 -16.11
C ASP A 96 4.73 4.96 -16.63
N MET A 97 4.92 3.83 -17.31
CA MET A 97 6.17 3.46 -17.99
C MET A 97 5.89 3.14 -19.45
N LYS A 98 6.66 3.75 -20.35
CA LYS A 98 6.54 3.52 -21.80
C LYS A 98 7.30 2.27 -22.24
N ASP A 99 8.38 1.94 -21.55
CA ASP A 99 9.22 0.79 -21.87
C ASP A 99 8.56 -0.51 -21.40
N LYS A 100 8.20 -1.35 -22.35
CA LYS A 100 7.59 -2.67 -22.07
C LYS A 100 8.54 -3.60 -21.31
N SER A 101 9.85 -3.43 -21.43
CA SER A 101 10.82 -4.21 -20.68
C SER A 101 10.76 -3.89 -19.20
N HIS A 102 10.63 -2.61 -18.84
CA HIS A 102 10.43 -2.15 -17.47
C HIS A 102 9.14 -2.69 -16.88
N GLN A 103 8.03 -2.65 -17.64
CA GLN A 103 6.75 -3.22 -17.21
C GLN A 103 6.86 -4.71 -16.92
N GLN A 104 7.53 -5.48 -17.77
CA GLN A 104 7.74 -6.92 -17.59
C GLN A 104 8.63 -7.22 -16.38
N GLU A 105 9.71 -6.44 -16.17
CA GLU A 105 10.58 -6.60 -15.02
C GLU A 105 9.84 -6.27 -13.71
N LEU A 106 9.03 -5.21 -13.70
CA LEU A 106 8.18 -4.86 -12.57
C LEU A 106 7.21 -5.99 -12.21
N LEU A 107 6.53 -6.58 -13.19
CA LEU A 107 5.61 -7.72 -12.96
C LEU A 107 6.35 -8.96 -12.44
N LYS A 108 7.54 -9.26 -12.96
CA LYS A 108 8.38 -10.35 -12.45
C LYS A 108 8.78 -10.11 -11.00
N LEU A 109 9.21 -8.89 -10.67
CA LEU A 109 9.57 -8.51 -9.31
C LEU A 109 8.38 -8.63 -8.37
N LEU A 110 7.21 -8.09 -8.75
CA LEU A 110 5.99 -8.15 -7.96
C LEU A 110 5.55 -9.59 -7.72
N SER A 111 5.60 -10.42 -8.76
CA SER A 111 5.29 -11.86 -8.65
C SER A 111 6.28 -12.60 -7.74
N ALA A 112 7.55 -12.26 -7.78
CA ALA A 112 8.56 -12.82 -6.89
C ALA A 112 8.32 -12.43 -5.43
N GLN A 113 7.96 -11.15 -5.18
CA GLN A 113 7.62 -10.67 -3.84
C GLN A 113 6.32 -11.30 -3.31
N ALA A 114 5.31 -11.48 -4.18
CA ALA A 114 4.06 -12.14 -3.84
C ALA A 114 4.27 -13.60 -3.39
N LYS A 115 5.24 -14.32 -3.95
CA LYS A 115 5.60 -15.70 -3.56
C LYS A 115 6.17 -15.81 -2.13
N LEU A 116 6.66 -14.72 -1.55
CA LEU A 116 7.14 -14.70 -0.16
C LEU A 116 5.98 -14.69 0.86
N ASP A 117 4.76 -14.47 0.39
CA ASP A 117 3.57 -14.48 1.23
C ASP A 117 3.14 -15.91 1.56
N LYS A 118 2.78 -16.14 2.82
CA LYS A 118 2.18 -17.42 3.25
C LYS A 118 0.77 -17.60 2.70
N MET A 119 0.07 -16.51 2.40
CA MET A 119 -1.25 -16.53 1.78
C MET A 119 -1.10 -16.60 0.27
N LYS A 120 -2.00 -17.33 -0.39
CA LYS A 120 -2.01 -17.43 -1.85
C LYS A 120 -2.28 -16.02 -2.44
N THR A 121 -1.25 -15.45 -3.05
CA THR A 121 -1.27 -14.14 -3.72
C THR A 121 -0.94 -14.37 -5.20
N VAL A 122 -1.79 -13.85 -6.08
CA VAL A 122 -1.67 -14.01 -7.53
C VAL A 122 -1.62 -12.63 -8.17
N VAL A 123 -0.61 -12.40 -9.00
CA VAL A 123 -0.51 -11.23 -9.88
C VAL A 123 -1.11 -11.63 -11.22
N CYS A 124 -2.22 -10.98 -11.62
CA CYS A 124 -2.95 -11.32 -12.85
C CYS A 124 -2.31 -10.69 -14.09
N GLY A 125 -1.72 -9.51 -13.95
CA GLY A 125 -1.07 -8.78 -15.02
C GLY A 125 -1.40 -7.29 -15.02
N ILE A 126 -1.08 -6.62 -16.14
CA ILE A 126 -1.43 -5.22 -16.39
C ILE A 126 -2.68 -5.19 -17.26
N SER A 127 -3.71 -4.47 -16.82
CA SER A 127 -4.93 -4.26 -17.60
C SER A 127 -4.71 -3.32 -18.79
N SER A 128 -5.72 -3.19 -19.66
CA SER A 128 -5.71 -2.23 -20.78
C SER A 128 -5.64 -0.77 -20.33
N LEU A 129 -5.97 -0.51 -19.06
CA LEU A 129 -5.89 0.82 -18.43
C LEU A 129 -4.53 1.09 -17.78
N GLY A 130 -3.57 0.17 -17.84
CA GLY A 130 -2.25 0.31 -17.20
C GLY A 130 -2.21 -0.14 -15.74
N LEU A 131 -3.35 -0.55 -15.15
CA LEU A 131 -3.43 -0.95 -13.76
C LEU A 131 -2.95 -2.40 -13.57
N VAL A 132 -2.20 -2.64 -12.50
CA VAL A 132 -1.82 -4.01 -12.13
C VAL A 132 -2.90 -4.62 -11.25
N GLU A 133 -3.40 -5.77 -11.67
CA GLU A 133 -4.44 -6.51 -10.97
C GLU A 133 -3.82 -7.67 -10.19
N MET A 134 -4.23 -7.79 -8.93
CA MET A 134 -3.78 -8.83 -8.02
C MET A 134 -4.95 -9.39 -7.21
N THR A 135 -4.79 -10.62 -6.74
CA THR A 135 -5.69 -11.19 -5.74
C THR A 135 -4.90 -11.82 -4.60
N ARG A 136 -5.39 -11.66 -3.37
CA ARG A 136 -4.82 -12.32 -2.18
C ARG A 136 -5.92 -13.01 -1.38
N LYS A 137 -5.69 -14.28 -1.02
CA LYS A 137 -6.65 -15.03 -0.21
C LYS A 137 -6.85 -14.33 1.14
N ARG A 138 -8.10 -14.02 1.50
CA ARG A 138 -8.45 -13.53 2.85
C ARG A 138 -8.33 -14.70 3.84
N ALA A 139 -7.57 -14.48 4.92
CA ALA A 139 -7.45 -15.47 6.00
C ALA A 139 -8.23 -15.03 7.25
N ARG A 140 -8.27 -13.74 7.52
CA ARG A 140 -8.93 -13.12 8.67
C ARG A 140 -9.30 -11.67 8.34
N GLN A 141 -9.88 -10.96 9.29
CA GLN A 141 -10.14 -9.54 9.16
C GLN A 141 -8.82 -8.77 9.08
N GLY A 142 -8.77 -7.79 8.18
CA GLY A 142 -7.60 -6.91 8.04
C GLY A 142 -7.41 -6.02 9.26
N LEU A 143 -6.18 -5.53 9.44
CA LEU A 143 -5.79 -4.67 10.56
C LEU A 143 -6.69 -3.44 10.68
N GLN A 144 -7.09 -2.85 9.57
CA GLN A 144 -7.97 -1.69 9.56
C GLN A 144 -9.31 -1.96 10.24
N THR A 145 -9.96 -3.07 9.93
CA THR A 145 -11.25 -3.46 10.53
C THR A 145 -11.11 -3.73 12.03
N LEU A 146 -9.93 -4.15 12.50
CA LEU A 146 -9.67 -4.44 13.92
C LEU A 146 -9.33 -3.18 14.72
N MET A 147 -8.78 -2.14 14.09
CA MET A 147 -8.25 -0.96 14.79
C MET A 147 -9.14 0.28 14.67
N PHE A 148 -10.07 0.31 13.72
CA PHE A 148 -10.90 1.49 13.47
C PHE A 148 -12.39 1.17 13.56
N ASP A 149 -13.11 2.11 14.18
CA ASP A 149 -14.57 2.17 14.12
C ASP A 149 -15.03 3.13 13.03
N THR A 150 -16.26 2.95 12.56
CA THR A 150 -16.86 3.87 11.59
C THR A 150 -17.00 5.26 12.21
N CYS A 151 -16.52 6.29 11.55
CA CYS A 151 -16.64 7.66 12.02
C CYS A 151 -18.13 8.05 12.22
N PRO A 152 -18.55 8.41 13.43
CA PRO A 152 -19.97 8.73 13.70
C PRO A 152 -20.43 10.01 12.98
N GLN A 153 -19.50 10.90 12.62
CA GLN A 153 -19.82 12.18 11.99
C GLN A 153 -20.14 12.06 10.51
N CYS A 154 -19.41 11.23 9.77
CA CYS A 154 -19.61 11.04 8.32
C CYS A 154 -20.15 9.64 7.95
N GLY A 155 -20.39 8.76 8.93
CA GLY A 155 -20.84 7.39 8.67
C GLY A 155 -19.86 6.58 7.79
N GLY A 156 -18.56 6.93 7.80
CA GLY A 156 -17.54 6.28 6.97
C GLY A 156 -17.38 6.86 5.57
N THR A 157 -18.18 7.84 5.17
CA THR A 157 -18.12 8.42 3.80
C THR A 157 -16.89 9.30 3.57
N GLY A 158 -16.29 9.86 4.63
CA GLY A 158 -15.18 10.81 4.54
C GLY A 158 -15.60 12.23 4.15
N TYR A 159 -16.89 12.49 3.92
CA TYR A 159 -17.44 13.78 3.49
C TYR A 159 -18.49 14.28 4.47
N MET A 160 -18.57 15.60 4.59
CA MET A 160 -19.65 16.30 5.32
C MET A 160 -20.27 17.35 4.40
N LEU A 161 -21.53 17.66 4.62
CA LEU A 161 -22.18 18.77 3.93
C LEU A 161 -21.44 20.08 4.26
N SER A 162 -21.15 20.87 3.24
CA SER A 162 -20.57 22.19 3.45
C SER A 162 -21.58 23.11 4.13
N GLY A 163 -21.10 24.07 4.93
CA GLY A 163 -21.98 25.05 5.58
C GLY A 163 -22.91 25.79 4.59
N ARG A 164 -22.44 26.01 3.34
CA ARG A 164 -23.30 26.59 2.29
C ARG A 164 -24.47 25.69 1.88
N THR A 165 -24.28 24.40 1.90
CA THR A 165 -25.33 23.41 1.51
C THR A 165 -26.37 23.24 2.60
N VAL A 166 -26.02 23.44 3.88
CA VAL A 166 -26.93 23.29 5.02
C VAL A 166 -27.94 24.46 5.09
N TYR A 167 -27.62 25.63 4.49
CA TYR A 167 -28.47 26.83 4.51
C TYR A 167 -29.29 27.01 3.19
N MET A 168 -29.28 26.04 2.28
CA MET A 168 -30.19 25.96 1.13
C MET A 168 -31.41 25.08 1.43
#